data_6607782d6b8cb3a9e49d09472ff807b9
#
_entry.id   6607782d6b8cb3a9e49d09472ff807b9
#
_cell.length_a   1.000
_cell.length_b   1.000
_cell.length_c   1.000
_cell.angle_alpha   90.00
_cell.angle_beta   90.00
_cell.angle_gamma   90.00
#
_symmetry.space_group_name_H-M   'P 1'
#
loop_
_entity.id
_entity.type
_entity.pdbx_description
1 polymer ?
#
loop_
_entity_poly.entity_id
_entity_poly.type
_entity_poly.pdbx_seq_one_letter_code
_entity_poly.pdbx_strand_id
1 'polypeptide(L)'
;MVRRFRLVGSLFLVLGALTLSGCTSLFYYPRVPKVQIYDPSKMGLEPKNIEVAWAPGKSLHAWHFQARKSPSQGTIIHFHGNAENITTHFLNLVWVIEEGYDYIILDYPGYGLSDGEPSPKDNYLSSKAFVTYVHEKVDSRPLIFVGQSLGGNILLKTLEGLVGKVPIKSVIVDSTFRSYRSVARQKASESWILWLLQPVAWLIMSDSYAPEIEGRLPGIPKLVIHGDQDRVVPFQNGEKVFSLMTEPKEFIKIAGGSHTDVFYREKGAYRQRILSWLRANASQ
;
A
#
# COMPACT_ATOMS: atom_id res chain seq x y z
N MET A 1 -23.23 8.60 47.23
CA MET A 1 -21.89 8.97 46.71
C MET A 1 -21.18 7.81 46.03
N VAL A 2 -21.31 6.56 46.46
CA VAL A 2 -20.59 5.38 45.92
C VAL A 2 -20.94 4.97 44.48
N ARG A 3 -22.17 5.25 43.98
CA ARG A 3 -22.60 4.88 42.60
C ARG A 3 -21.98 5.73 41.49
N ARG A 4 -21.64 7.00 41.76
CA ARG A 4 -21.01 7.88 40.75
C ARG A 4 -19.53 7.53 40.52
N PHE A 5 -18.82 7.05 41.51
CA PHE A 5 -17.42 6.61 41.38
C PHE A 5 -17.23 5.34 40.55
N ARG A 6 -18.22 4.41 40.58
CA ARG A 6 -18.17 3.18 39.76
C ARG A 6 -18.37 3.45 38.26
N LEU A 7 -19.22 4.41 37.90
CA LEU A 7 -19.43 4.80 36.47
C LEU A 7 -18.20 5.48 35.89
N VAL A 8 -17.53 6.35 36.64
CA VAL A 8 -16.32 7.02 36.19
C VAL A 8 -15.15 6.02 36.03
N GLY A 9 -14.98 5.11 37.01
CA GLY A 9 -13.97 4.05 36.92
C GLY A 9 -14.20 3.09 35.76
N SER A 10 -15.46 2.73 35.45
CA SER A 10 -15.79 1.89 34.29
C SER A 10 -15.55 2.60 32.96
N LEU A 11 -15.79 3.92 32.90
CA LEU A 11 -15.51 4.71 31.70
C LEU A 11 -14.01 4.82 31.43
N PHE A 12 -13.18 5.00 32.46
CA PHE A 12 -11.71 4.99 32.33
C PHE A 12 -11.16 3.63 31.95
N LEU A 13 -11.75 2.51 32.43
CA LEU A 13 -11.35 1.15 32.05
C LEU A 13 -11.71 0.84 30.59
N VAL A 14 -12.86 1.30 30.12
CA VAL A 14 -13.29 1.13 28.72
C VAL A 14 -12.44 2.01 27.79
N LEU A 15 -12.15 3.27 28.16
CA LEU A 15 -11.20 4.11 27.43
C LEU A 15 -9.77 3.51 27.43
N GLY A 16 -9.31 2.97 28.56
CA GLY A 16 -8.01 2.32 28.67
C GLY A 16 -7.90 1.05 27.83
N ALA A 17 -8.96 0.26 27.72
CA ALA A 17 -8.99 -0.93 26.86
C ALA A 17 -9.00 -0.58 25.36
N LEU A 18 -9.65 0.52 24.96
CA LEU A 18 -9.65 1.03 23.58
C LEU A 18 -8.28 1.59 23.17
N THR A 19 -7.44 2.03 24.10
CA THR A 19 -6.09 2.56 23.78
C THR A 19 -5.04 1.45 23.61
N LEU A 20 -5.29 0.23 24.09
CA LEU A 20 -4.34 -0.90 24.01
C LEU A 20 -4.39 -1.66 22.68
N SER A 21 -5.46 -1.53 21.91
CA SER A 21 -5.59 -2.14 20.59
C SER A 21 -5.80 -1.07 19.51
N GLY A 22 -4.84 -0.17 19.32
CA GLY A 22 -4.98 1.00 18.47
C GLY A 22 -5.97 0.80 17.31
N CYS A 23 -7.01 1.65 17.23
CA CYS A 23 -8.07 1.59 16.21
C CYS A 23 -7.58 1.77 14.76
N THR A 24 -6.29 1.61 14.53
CA THR A 24 -5.67 1.72 13.19
C THR A 24 -6.19 0.64 12.23
N SER A 25 -6.73 -0.47 12.76
CA SER A 25 -7.44 -1.48 11.95
C SER A 25 -8.67 -0.92 11.23
N LEU A 26 -9.25 0.20 11.68
CA LEU A 26 -10.33 0.90 10.98
C LEU A 26 -9.91 1.47 9.61
N PHE A 27 -8.62 1.61 9.35
CA PHE A 27 -8.10 1.97 8.02
C PHE A 27 -8.14 0.81 7.03
N TYR A 28 -8.36 -0.41 7.49
CA TYR A 28 -8.37 -1.60 6.66
C TYR A 28 -9.81 -2.05 6.47
N TYR A 29 -10.29 -1.95 5.25
CA TYR A 29 -11.70 -2.20 4.95
C TYR A 29 -11.83 -3.18 3.77
N PRO A 30 -11.65 -4.48 4.01
CA PRO A 30 -11.95 -5.50 3.01
C PRO A 30 -13.47 -5.55 2.79
N ARG A 31 -13.98 -4.76 1.81
CA ARG A 31 -15.43 -4.60 1.57
C ARG A 31 -16.13 -5.91 1.25
N VAL A 32 -15.44 -6.81 0.59
CA VAL A 32 -16.03 -8.10 0.18
C VAL A 32 -14.92 -9.16 0.21
N PRO A 33 -14.64 -9.74 1.39
CA PRO A 33 -13.71 -10.85 1.44
C PRO A 33 -14.26 -12.00 0.58
N LYS A 34 -13.40 -12.62 -0.25
CA LYS A 34 -13.68 -13.81 -1.07
C LYS A 34 -14.65 -13.62 -2.25
N VAL A 35 -14.99 -12.40 -2.67
CA VAL A 35 -15.74 -12.16 -3.92
C VAL A 35 -14.79 -11.78 -5.03
N GLN A 36 -14.83 -12.53 -6.12
CA GLN A 36 -14.19 -12.19 -7.36
C GLN A 36 -15.09 -11.24 -8.16
N ILE A 37 -14.67 -9.98 -8.32
CA ILE A 37 -15.44 -8.96 -9.05
C ILE A 37 -15.14 -9.05 -10.54
N TYR A 38 -13.85 -9.04 -10.91
CA TYR A 38 -13.42 -9.25 -12.29
C TYR A 38 -12.64 -10.55 -12.42
N ASP A 39 -12.92 -11.27 -13.49
CA ASP A 39 -12.24 -12.50 -13.86
C ASP A 39 -11.20 -12.21 -14.94
N PRO A 40 -9.89 -12.34 -14.66
CA PRO A 40 -8.85 -12.09 -15.63
C PRO A 40 -9.00 -12.93 -16.91
N SER A 41 -9.53 -14.16 -16.81
CA SER A 41 -9.69 -15.07 -17.96
C SER A 41 -10.60 -14.49 -19.03
N LYS A 42 -11.62 -13.72 -18.63
CA LYS A 42 -12.52 -13.00 -19.55
C LYS A 42 -11.82 -11.88 -20.34
N MET A 43 -10.62 -11.50 -19.90
CA MET A 43 -9.76 -10.52 -20.56
C MET A 43 -8.59 -11.18 -21.31
N GLY A 44 -8.59 -12.50 -21.44
CA GLY A 44 -7.49 -13.26 -22.03
C GLY A 44 -6.21 -13.26 -21.17
N LEU A 45 -6.37 -13.12 -19.84
CA LEU A 45 -5.29 -13.10 -18.88
C LEU A 45 -5.40 -14.33 -17.97
N GLU A 46 -4.31 -15.07 -17.83
CA GLU A 46 -4.25 -16.28 -17.00
C GLU A 46 -3.14 -16.14 -15.95
N PRO A 47 -3.42 -15.49 -14.81
CA PRO A 47 -2.43 -15.36 -13.76
C PRO A 47 -2.16 -16.71 -13.09
N LYS A 48 -0.91 -16.94 -12.70
CA LYS A 48 -0.54 -18.02 -11.80
C LYS A 48 -0.87 -17.61 -10.37
N ASN A 49 -1.56 -18.48 -9.63
CA ASN A 49 -1.78 -18.27 -8.20
C ASN A 49 -0.46 -18.49 -7.44
N ILE A 50 -0.18 -17.62 -6.51
CA ILE A 50 0.90 -17.74 -5.52
C ILE A 50 0.28 -17.79 -4.15
N GLU A 51 0.67 -18.77 -3.35
CA GLU A 51 0.31 -18.86 -1.94
C GLU A 51 1.58 -18.85 -1.10
N VAL A 52 1.64 -17.97 -0.11
CA VAL A 52 2.80 -17.79 0.76
C VAL A 52 2.40 -17.90 2.21
N ALA A 53 2.86 -18.93 2.90
CA ALA A 53 2.67 -19.05 4.35
C ALA A 53 3.44 -17.93 5.07
N TRP A 54 2.77 -17.22 5.98
CA TRP A 54 3.36 -16.13 6.75
C TRP A 54 3.24 -16.28 8.26
N ALA A 55 2.31 -17.13 8.70
CA ALA A 55 2.13 -17.54 10.09
C ALA A 55 1.56 -18.97 10.14
N PRO A 56 1.59 -19.67 11.28
CA PRO A 56 1.00 -20.98 11.41
C PRO A 56 -0.47 -21.04 10.96
N GLY A 57 -0.76 -21.84 9.94
CA GLY A 57 -2.09 -21.99 9.35
C GLY A 57 -2.63 -20.75 8.63
N LYS A 58 -1.77 -19.79 8.25
CA LYS A 58 -2.17 -18.59 7.52
C LYS A 58 -1.29 -18.38 6.30
N SER A 59 -1.92 -18.16 5.14
CA SER A 59 -1.27 -17.86 3.88
C SER A 59 -1.76 -16.53 3.27
N LEU A 60 -0.90 -15.90 2.48
CA LEU A 60 -1.30 -14.85 1.54
C LEU A 60 -1.56 -15.45 0.18
N HIS A 61 -2.58 -14.94 -0.49
CA HIS A 61 -2.89 -15.22 -1.88
C HIS A 61 -2.42 -14.06 -2.76
N ALA A 62 -1.90 -14.37 -3.93
CA ALA A 62 -1.48 -13.39 -4.92
C ALA A 62 -1.65 -13.94 -6.35
N TRP A 63 -1.70 -13.03 -7.30
CA TRP A 63 -1.66 -13.34 -8.73
C TRP A 63 -0.34 -12.90 -9.35
N HIS A 64 0.24 -13.79 -10.18
CA HIS A 64 1.41 -13.51 -11.00
C HIS A 64 1.03 -13.57 -12.48
N PHE A 65 1.01 -12.41 -13.12
CA PHE A 65 0.87 -12.24 -14.56
C PHE A 65 2.25 -12.20 -15.20
N GLN A 66 2.53 -13.12 -16.11
CA GLN A 66 3.81 -13.16 -16.82
C GLN A 66 3.87 -12.09 -17.92
N ALA A 67 5.05 -11.54 -18.12
CA ALA A 67 5.32 -10.62 -19.22
C ALA A 67 4.95 -11.25 -20.58
N ARG A 68 4.37 -10.47 -21.48
CA ARG A 68 4.10 -10.89 -22.86
C ARG A 68 5.36 -10.93 -23.72
N LYS A 69 6.41 -10.24 -23.29
CA LYS A 69 7.71 -10.22 -23.97
C LYS A 69 8.73 -11.03 -23.18
N SER A 70 9.53 -11.81 -23.89
CA SER A 70 10.62 -12.62 -23.29
C SER A 70 11.97 -12.16 -23.85
N PRO A 71 13.01 -12.00 -23.02
CA PRO A 71 12.98 -12.16 -21.57
C PRO A 71 12.24 -11.00 -20.87
N SER A 72 11.68 -11.26 -19.68
CA SER A 72 11.08 -10.22 -18.85
C SER A 72 12.11 -9.17 -18.42
N GLN A 73 11.72 -7.89 -18.46
CA GLN A 73 12.55 -6.76 -18.04
C GLN A 73 12.68 -6.65 -16.50
N GLY A 74 11.84 -7.35 -15.75
CA GLY A 74 11.83 -7.36 -14.28
C GLY A 74 10.45 -7.66 -13.74
N THR A 75 10.38 -7.84 -12.43
CA THR A 75 9.14 -8.14 -11.72
C THR A 75 8.66 -6.93 -10.92
N ILE A 76 7.42 -6.51 -11.17
CA ILE A 76 6.73 -5.45 -10.44
C ILE A 76 5.82 -6.10 -9.40
N ILE A 77 6.03 -5.78 -8.12
CA ILE A 77 5.16 -6.19 -7.01
C ILE A 77 4.26 -5.01 -6.64
N HIS A 78 2.94 -5.22 -6.73
CA HIS A 78 1.94 -4.20 -6.46
C HIS A 78 1.27 -4.41 -5.11
N PHE A 79 1.39 -3.40 -4.25
CA PHE A 79 0.70 -3.22 -2.99
C PHE A 79 -0.54 -2.36 -3.25
N HIS A 80 -1.70 -2.99 -3.33
CA HIS A 80 -2.94 -2.31 -3.70
C HIS A 80 -3.50 -1.40 -2.60
N GLY A 81 -4.45 -0.54 -2.97
CA GLY A 81 -5.13 0.37 -2.05
C GLY A 81 -6.08 -0.34 -1.09
N ASN A 82 -6.75 0.47 -0.25
CA ASN A 82 -7.79 -0.02 0.65
C ASN A 82 -9.06 -0.41 -0.13
N ALA A 83 -9.94 -1.13 0.54
CA ALA A 83 -11.17 -1.72 0.02
C ALA A 83 -10.96 -2.77 -1.09
N GLU A 84 -11.96 -3.62 -1.32
CA GLU A 84 -11.95 -4.66 -2.35
C GLU A 84 -10.77 -5.63 -2.21
N ASN A 85 -10.24 -6.16 -3.33
CA ASN A 85 -9.16 -7.15 -3.34
C ASN A 85 -8.43 -7.14 -4.70
N ILE A 86 -7.52 -8.07 -4.92
CA ILE A 86 -6.75 -8.14 -6.17
C ILE A 86 -7.61 -8.25 -7.42
N THR A 87 -8.86 -8.75 -7.33
CA THR A 87 -9.76 -8.93 -8.50
C THR A 87 -10.25 -7.63 -9.12
N THR A 88 -10.06 -6.51 -8.45
CA THR A 88 -10.32 -5.16 -9.00
C THR A 88 -9.04 -4.39 -9.20
N HIS A 89 -8.14 -4.45 -8.23
CA HIS A 89 -6.93 -3.64 -8.23
C HIS A 89 -5.90 -4.05 -9.29
N PHE A 90 -5.93 -5.31 -9.79
CA PHE A 90 -5.00 -5.73 -10.84
C PHE A 90 -5.14 -4.88 -12.12
N LEU A 91 -6.33 -4.37 -12.39
CA LEU A 91 -6.61 -3.52 -13.55
C LEU A 91 -5.72 -2.27 -13.60
N ASN A 92 -5.28 -1.78 -12.45
CA ASN A 92 -4.47 -0.56 -12.38
C ASN A 92 -3.12 -0.72 -13.09
N LEU A 93 -2.50 -1.90 -12.99
CA LEU A 93 -1.13 -2.11 -13.46
C LEU A 93 -0.95 -3.29 -14.41
N VAL A 94 -1.98 -4.11 -14.67
CA VAL A 94 -1.81 -5.30 -15.54
C VAL A 94 -1.29 -4.96 -16.93
N TRP A 95 -1.49 -3.75 -17.42
CA TRP A 95 -0.97 -3.27 -18.70
C TRP A 95 0.56 -3.34 -18.80
N VAL A 96 1.31 -3.41 -17.69
CA VAL A 96 2.78 -3.50 -17.70
C VAL A 96 3.29 -4.81 -18.30
N ILE A 97 2.46 -5.86 -18.37
CA ILE A 97 2.86 -7.12 -18.99
C ILE A 97 3.08 -6.97 -20.51
N GLU A 98 2.31 -6.11 -21.15
CA GLU A 98 2.50 -5.77 -22.58
C GLU A 98 3.80 -4.98 -22.81
N GLU A 99 4.27 -4.29 -21.76
CA GLU A 99 5.54 -3.55 -21.79
C GLU A 99 6.76 -4.42 -21.44
N GLY A 100 6.52 -5.70 -21.09
CA GLY A 100 7.56 -6.69 -20.86
C GLY A 100 7.97 -6.86 -19.40
N TYR A 101 7.14 -6.47 -18.45
CA TYR A 101 7.35 -6.71 -17.03
C TYR A 101 6.45 -7.85 -16.53
N ASP A 102 6.99 -8.71 -15.68
CA ASP A 102 6.18 -9.57 -14.85
C ASP A 102 5.44 -8.72 -13.82
N TYR A 103 4.20 -9.07 -13.52
CA TYR A 103 3.36 -8.32 -12.60
C TYR A 103 2.78 -9.24 -11.53
N ILE A 104 3.05 -8.91 -10.27
CA ILE A 104 2.54 -9.64 -9.11
C ILE A 104 1.71 -8.67 -8.25
N ILE A 105 0.51 -9.10 -7.87
CA ILE A 105 -0.34 -8.37 -6.93
C ILE A 105 -0.80 -9.33 -5.83
N LEU A 106 -0.72 -8.89 -4.57
CA LEU A 106 -1.04 -9.69 -3.38
C LEU A 106 -2.27 -9.14 -2.66
N ASP A 107 -3.06 -10.04 -2.09
CA ASP A 107 -4.09 -9.71 -1.10
C ASP A 107 -3.46 -9.70 0.31
N TYR A 108 -3.76 -8.67 1.10
CA TYR A 108 -3.34 -8.60 2.50
C TYR A 108 -4.14 -9.56 3.38
N PRO A 109 -3.70 -9.86 4.63
CA PRO A 109 -4.51 -10.61 5.59
C PRO A 109 -5.93 -10.08 5.69
N GLY A 110 -6.91 -10.97 5.51
CA GLY A 110 -8.35 -10.65 5.52
C GLY A 110 -8.90 -10.04 4.22
N TYR A 111 -8.05 -9.81 3.20
CA TYR A 111 -8.49 -9.40 1.86
C TYR A 111 -8.54 -10.61 0.93
N GLY A 112 -9.48 -10.60 -0.01
CA GLY A 112 -9.63 -11.62 -1.04
C GLY A 112 -9.58 -13.04 -0.49
N LEU A 113 -8.63 -13.84 -0.98
CA LEU A 113 -8.43 -15.23 -0.54
C LEU A 113 -7.37 -15.40 0.55
N SER A 114 -6.73 -14.31 1.01
CA SER A 114 -5.71 -14.37 2.06
C SER A 114 -6.31 -14.64 3.43
N ASP A 115 -5.60 -15.45 4.23
CA ASP A 115 -6.00 -15.79 5.59
C ASP A 115 -5.64 -14.69 6.60
N GLY A 116 -6.40 -14.65 7.70
CA GLY A 116 -6.16 -13.75 8.82
C GLY A 116 -7.11 -12.56 8.86
N GLU A 117 -6.76 -11.57 9.67
CA GLU A 117 -7.51 -10.33 9.81
C GLU A 117 -6.58 -9.14 9.52
N PRO A 118 -7.11 -8.06 8.92
CA PRO A 118 -6.29 -6.93 8.56
C PRO A 118 -5.85 -6.15 9.80
N SER A 119 -4.55 -6.04 9.99
CA SER A 119 -3.94 -5.18 11.00
C SER A 119 -2.62 -4.60 10.47
N PRO A 120 -2.17 -3.43 10.96
CA PRO A 120 -0.89 -2.87 10.54
C PRO A 120 0.29 -3.84 10.76
N LYS A 121 0.27 -4.56 11.90
CA LYS A 121 1.30 -5.55 12.27
C LYS A 121 1.30 -6.74 11.32
N ASP A 122 0.11 -7.34 11.08
CA ASP A 122 0.02 -8.56 10.28
C ASP A 122 0.31 -8.23 8.80
N ASN A 123 -0.13 -7.07 8.31
CA ASN A 123 0.24 -6.61 6.98
C ASN A 123 1.75 -6.44 6.81
N TYR A 124 2.44 -5.87 7.79
CA TYR A 124 3.89 -5.75 7.77
C TYR A 124 4.58 -7.11 7.76
N LEU A 125 4.19 -8.03 8.66
CA LEU A 125 4.82 -9.33 8.79
C LEU A 125 4.59 -10.21 7.55
N SER A 126 3.34 -10.27 7.09
CA SER A 126 2.95 -11.06 5.93
C SER A 126 3.56 -10.52 4.63
N SER A 127 3.56 -9.21 4.44
CA SER A 127 4.19 -8.57 3.27
C SER A 127 5.69 -8.82 3.22
N LYS A 128 6.39 -8.82 4.35
CA LYS A 128 7.81 -9.19 4.40
C LYS A 128 8.03 -10.64 3.97
N ALA A 129 7.24 -11.57 4.50
CA ALA A 129 7.33 -12.98 4.13
C ALA A 129 7.07 -13.16 2.63
N PHE A 130 6.05 -12.45 2.11
CA PHE A 130 5.70 -12.49 0.69
C PHE A 130 6.82 -11.98 -0.22
N VAL A 131 7.37 -10.81 0.06
CA VAL A 131 8.46 -10.23 -0.76
C VAL A 131 9.71 -11.11 -0.71
N THR A 132 10.04 -11.65 0.47
CA THR A 132 11.16 -12.61 0.60
C THR A 132 10.91 -13.85 -0.25
N TYR A 133 9.71 -14.42 -0.19
CA TYR A 133 9.34 -15.58 -1.02
C TYR A 133 9.46 -15.27 -2.52
N VAL A 134 8.94 -14.11 -2.97
CA VAL A 134 9.04 -13.73 -4.39
C VAL A 134 10.50 -13.65 -4.81
N HIS A 135 11.36 -13.02 -4.01
CA HIS A 135 12.78 -12.91 -4.32
C HIS A 135 13.48 -14.28 -4.37
N GLU A 136 13.18 -15.16 -3.43
CA GLU A 136 13.87 -16.48 -3.34
C GLU A 136 13.33 -17.52 -4.34
N LYS A 137 12.05 -17.45 -4.70
CA LYS A 137 11.35 -18.52 -5.42
C LYS A 137 10.81 -18.14 -6.79
N VAL A 138 10.61 -16.83 -7.06
CA VAL A 138 10.00 -16.36 -8.30
C VAL A 138 11.01 -15.60 -9.16
N ASP A 139 11.65 -14.57 -8.59
CA ASP A 139 12.60 -13.71 -9.30
C ASP A 139 13.71 -13.21 -8.37
N SER A 140 14.91 -13.76 -8.51
CA SER A 140 16.08 -13.38 -7.72
C SER A 140 16.73 -12.04 -8.15
N ARG A 141 16.29 -11.45 -9.26
CA ARG A 141 16.75 -10.13 -9.71
C ARG A 141 16.24 -9.03 -8.78
N PRO A 142 16.81 -7.82 -8.87
CA PRO A 142 16.27 -6.65 -8.15
C PRO A 142 14.81 -6.38 -8.49
N LEU A 143 13.95 -6.29 -7.48
CA LEU A 143 12.51 -6.16 -7.61
C LEU A 143 12.07 -4.69 -7.72
N ILE A 144 11.01 -4.45 -8.48
CA ILE A 144 10.34 -3.16 -8.63
C ILE A 144 9.08 -3.17 -7.75
N PHE A 145 8.85 -2.10 -7.02
CA PHE A 145 7.72 -2.02 -6.11
C PHE A 145 6.80 -0.86 -6.47
N VAL A 146 5.50 -1.12 -6.47
CA VAL A 146 4.46 -0.10 -6.64
C VAL A 146 3.47 -0.19 -5.49
N GLY A 147 3.20 0.93 -4.82
CA GLY A 147 2.22 1.00 -3.74
C GLY A 147 1.22 2.12 -3.95
N GLN A 148 -0.08 1.80 -3.88
CA GLN A 148 -1.15 2.77 -4.05
C GLN A 148 -1.89 3.02 -2.73
N SER A 149 -2.10 4.28 -2.37
CA SER A 149 -2.88 4.67 -1.19
C SER A 149 -2.35 3.98 0.09
N LEU A 150 -3.19 3.21 0.77
CA LEU A 150 -2.82 2.38 1.92
C LEU A 150 -1.67 1.42 1.57
N GLY A 151 -1.67 0.85 0.38
CA GLY A 151 -0.62 -0.05 -0.09
C GLY A 151 0.75 0.63 -0.18
N GLY A 152 0.81 1.93 -0.48
CA GLY A 152 2.05 2.70 -0.44
C GLY A 152 2.62 2.82 0.98
N ASN A 153 1.75 2.99 1.99
CA ASN A 153 2.14 3.02 3.39
C ASN A 153 2.67 1.64 3.86
N ILE A 154 1.94 0.56 3.54
CA ILE A 154 2.34 -0.82 3.85
C ILE A 154 3.67 -1.16 3.16
N LEU A 155 3.81 -0.83 1.87
CA LEU A 155 5.02 -1.05 1.09
C LEU A 155 6.23 -0.39 1.73
N LEU A 156 6.17 0.91 1.98
CA LEU A 156 7.29 1.65 2.57
C LEU A 156 7.71 1.04 3.91
N LYS A 157 6.75 0.66 4.77
CA LYS A 157 7.04 -0.02 6.03
C LYS A 157 7.66 -1.41 5.82
N THR A 158 7.18 -2.16 4.84
CA THR A 158 7.72 -3.48 4.50
C THR A 158 9.18 -3.38 4.05
N LEU A 159 9.50 -2.41 3.18
CA LEU A 159 10.85 -2.23 2.64
C LEU A 159 11.87 -1.81 3.72
N GLU A 160 11.48 -1.06 4.75
CA GLU A 160 12.36 -0.78 5.89
C GLU A 160 12.94 -2.06 6.52
N GLY A 161 12.14 -3.12 6.62
CA GLY A 161 12.56 -4.40 7.20
C GLY A 161 13.30 -5.32 6.23
N LEU A 162 13.41 -4.93 4.95
CA LEU A 162 14.00 -5.74 3.87
C LEU A 162 15.25 -5.11 3.23
N VAL A 163 15.58 -3.86 3.58
CA VAL A 163 16.84 -3.22 3.12
C VAL A 163 18.04 -4.11 3.45
N GLY A 164 18.87 -4.37 2.45
CA GLY A 164 20.04 -5.24 2.56
C GLY A 164 19.72 -6.75 2.59
N LYS A 165 18.45 -7.15 2.50
CA LYS A 165 18.01 -8.56 2.47
C LYS A 165 17.43 -8.96 1.11
N VAL A 166 16.70 -8.05 0.48
CA VAL A 166 16.13 -8.23 -0.85
C VAL A 166 16.64 -7.08 -1.72
N PRO A 167 17.17 -7.35 -2.92
CA PRO A 167 17.60 -6.31 -3.82
C PRO A 167 16.38 -5.55 -4.37
N ILE A 168 16.38 -4.23 -4.15
CA ILE A 168 15.30 -3.33 -4.57
C ILE A 168 15.82 -2.50 -5.75
N LYS A 169 15.14 -2.60 -6.90
CA LYS A 169 15.48 -1.84 -8.09
C LYS A 169 14.95 -0.41 -8.03
N SER A 170 13.67 -0.28 -7.74
CA SER A 170 13.01 1.02 -7.65
C SER A 170 11.68 0.92 -6.88
N VAL A 171 11.20 2.07 -6.39
CA VAL A 171 9.96 2.18 -5.61
C VAL A 171 9.09 3.29 -6.20
N ILE A 172 7.84 2.98 -6.50
CA ILE A 172 6.82 3.93 -6.94
C ILE A 172 5.71 3.96 -5.88
N VAL A 173 5.33 5.13 -5.40
CA VAL A 173 4.17 5.30 -4.52
C VAL A 173 3.21 6.32 -5.12
N ASP A 174 1.93 5.96 -5.17
CA ASP A 174 0.85 6.76 -5.73
C ASP A 174 -0.20 7.05 -4.66
N SER A 175 -0.51 8.35 -4.48
CA SER A 175 -1.58 8.84 -3.60
C SER A 175 -1.49 8.31 -2.16
N THR A 176 -0.26 8.20 -1.61
CA THR A 176 0.00 7.59 -0.31
C THR A 176 0.24 8.61 0.82
N PHE A 177 0.40 8.10 2.02
CA PHE A 177 0.60 8.88 3.24
C PHE A 177 1.64 8.22 4.15
N ARG A 178 2.24 9.03 5.03
CA ARG A 178 3.21 8.54 6.03
C ARG A 178 2.53 8.04 7.31
N SER A 179 1.53 8.77 7.82
CA SER A 179 1.03 8.62 9.18
C SER A 179 -0.48 8.41 9.20
N TYR A 180 -0.92 7.32 9.83
CA TYR A 180 -2.34 7.04 10.07
C TYR A 180 -3.00 8.15 10.92
N ARG A 181 -2.29 8.63 11.95
CA ARG A 181 -2.75 9.74 12.79
C ARG A 181 -2.97 11.01 11.99
N SER A 182 -2.05 11.32 11.08
CA SER A 182 -2.13 12.53 10.25
C SER A 182 -3.36 12.48 9.34
N VAL A 183 -3.57 11.37 8.63
CA VAL A 183 -4.72 11.21 7.71
C VAL A 183 -6.04 11.21 8.49
N ALA A 184 -6.13 10.50 9.62
CA ALA A 184 -7.33 10.50 10.45
C ALA A 184 -7.68 11.91 10.94
N ARG A 185 -6.68 12.67 11.38
CA ARG A 185 -6.86 14.05 11.81
C ARG A 185 -7.29 14.96 10.66
N GLN A 186 -6.67 14.84 9.48
CA GLN A 186 -7.08 15.60 8.30
C GLN A 186 -8.53 15.30 7.92
N LYS A 187 -8.93 14.03 7.91
CA LYS A 187 -10.32 13.63 7.63
C LYS A 187 -11.30 14.18 8.67
N ALA A 188 -10.95 14.19 9.94
CA ALA A 188 -11.76 14.81 10.98
C ALA A 188 -11.88 16.34 10.78
N SER A 189 -10.86 17.01 10.22
CA SER A 189 -10.89 18.44 9.97
C SER A 189 -11.78 18.87 8.80
N GLU A 190 -12.12 17.96 7.89
CA GLU A 190 -13.01 18.24 6.74
C GLU A 190 -14.48 18.42 7.14
N SER A 191 -14.86 17.98 8.35
CA SER A 191 -16.23 18.13 8.89
C SER A 191 -16.21 19.00 10.14
N TRP A 192 -17.03 20.04 10.17
CA TRP A 192 -17.15 20.91 11.35
C TRP A 192 -17.59 20.15 12.60
N ILE A 193 -18.38 19.08 12.45
CA ILE A 193 -18.82 18.22 13.56
C ILE A 193 -17.64 17.40 14.08
N LEU A 194 -16.83 16.81 13.16
CA LEU A 194 -15.71 15.95 13.51
C LEU A 194 -14.46 16.74 13.90
N TRP A 195 -14.43 18.05 13.64
CA TRP A 195 -13.29 18.90 13.95
C TRP A 195 -12.92 18.83 15.44
N LEU A 196 -13.92 18.79 16.32
CA LEU A 196 -13.71 18.65 17.78
C LEU A 196 -13.14 17.28 18.17
N LEU A 197 -13.26 16.27 17.30
CA LEU A 197 -12.76 14.92 17.53
C LEU A 197 -11.31 14.70 17.07
N GLN A 198 -10.66 15.71 16.48
CA GLN A 198 -9.25 15.58 16.04
C GLN A 198 -8.29 15.11 17.15
N PRO A 199 -8.36 15.61 18.40
CA PRO A 199 -7.51 15.10 19.47
C PRO A 199 -7.80 13.63 19.80
N VAL A 200 -9.05 13.22 19.73
CA VAL A 200 -9.46 11.81 19.95
C VAL A 200 -8.94 10.94 18.82
N ALA A 201 -9.13 11.32 17.57
CA ALA A 201 -8.60 10.59 16.42
C ALA A 201 -7.07 10.43 16.51
N TRP A 202 -6.36 11.46 16.94
CA TRP A 202 -4.91 11.40 17.14
C TRP A 202 -4.52 10.44 18.27
N LEU A 203 -5.29 10.39 19.36
CA LEU A 203 -5.00 9.57 20.54
C LEU A 203 -5.25 8.08 20.29
N ILE A 204 -6.35 7.75 19.56
CA ILE A 204 -6.75 6.35 19.32
C ILE A 204 -6.02 5.69 18.14
N MET A 205 -5.44 6.48 17.21
CA MET A 205 -4.67 5.94 16.10
C MET A 205 -3.23 5.68 16.52
N SER A 206 -2.63 4.61 15.99
CA SER A 206 -1.24 4.25 16.24
C SER A 206 -0.43 4.34 14.94
N ASP A 207 0.74 4.95 15.02
CA ASP A 207 1.73 4.96 13.94
C ASP A 207 2.84 3.91 14.15
N SER A 208 2.69 2.94 15.07
CA SER A 208 3.72 1.93 15.39
C SER A 208 4.18 1.13 14.17
N TYR A 209 3.30 0.94 13.19
CA TYR A 209 3.59 0.30 11.90
C TYR A 209 3.44 1.27 10.72
N ALA A 210 3.47 2.57 10.95
CA ALA A 210 3.64 3.55 9.90
C ALA A 210 5.11 3.59 9.44
N PRO A 211 5.40 3.93 8.17
CA PRO A 211 6.78 3.96 7.68
C PRO A 211 7.61 5.10 8.30
N GLU A 212 8.85 4.79 8.62
CA GLU A 212 9.91 5.76 8.91
C GLU A 212 10.65 6.05 7.61
N ILE A 213 10.24 7.07 6.87
CA ILE A 213 10.75 7.32 5.51
C ILE A 213 12.13 7.97 5.54
N GLU A 214 12.39 8.83 6.53
CA GLU A 214 13.60 9.63 6.62
C GLU A 214 14.86 8.75 6.75
N GLY A 215 15.83 8.99 5.87
CA GLY A 215 17.08 8.21 5.85
C GLY A 215 16.95 6.76 5.36
N ARG A 216 15.74 6.32 4.99
CA ARG A 216 15.51 4.96 4.48
C ARG A 216 15.68 4.87 2.97
N LEU A 217 15.96 3.67 2.47
CA LEU A 217 16.15 3.37 1.04
C LEU A 217 17.20 4.28 0.34
N PRO A 218 18.41 4.46 0.91
CA PRO A 218 19.43 5.29 0.28
C PRO A 218 19.86 4.69 -1.08
N GLY A 219 20.09 5.55 -2.08
CA GLY A 219 20.53 5.13 -3.42
C GLY A 219 19.48 4.42 -4.28
N ILE A 220 18.34 4.01 -3.73
CA ILE A 220 17.27 3.38 -4.49
C ILE A 220 16.42 4.45 -5.17
N PRO A 221 16.18 4.38 -6.50
CA PRO A 221 15.30 5.32 -7.20
C PRO A 221 13.85 5.26 -6.69
N LYS A 222 13.29 6.43 -6.40
CA LYS A 222 11.91 6.58 -5.86
C LYS A 222 11.11 7.56 -6.70
N LEU A 223 9.88 7.16 -7.03
CA LEU A 223 8.89 8.00 -7.70
C LEU A 223 7.68 8.18 -6.81
N VAL A 224 7.35 9.42 -6.48
CA VAL A 224 6.10 9.77 -5.80
C VAL A 224 5.14 10.37 -6.81
N ILE A 225 3.93 9.86 -6.86
CA ILE A 225 2.86 10.35 -7.73
C ILE A 225 1.69 10.77 -6.85
N HIS A 226 1.06 11.93 -7.14
CA HIS A 226 -0.10 12.36 -6.37
C HIS A 226 -0.96 13.33 -7.17
N GLY A 227 -2.28 13.12 -7.12
CA GLY A 227 -3.27 14.04 -7.71
C GLY A 227 -3.49 15.27 -6.84
N ASP A 228 -3.50 16.47 -7.43
CA ASP A 228 -3.68 17.71 -6.66
C ASP A 228 -5.14 18.00 -6.25
N GLN A 229 -6.08 17.17 -6.74
CA GLN A 229 -7.49 17.19 -6.36
C GLN A 229 -7.90 15.93 -5.58
N ASP A 230 -6.92 15.21 -5.01
CA ASP A 230 -7.18 14.02 -4.20
C ASP A 230 -7.94 14.37 -2.92
N ARG A 231 -9.19 13.89 -2.83
CA ARG A 231 -10.07 14.08 -1.67
C ARG A 231 -10.05 12.93 -0.67
N VAL A 232 -9.36 11.83 -0.99
CA VAL A 232 -9.21 10.67 -0.11
C VAL A 232 -7.97 10.81 0.75
N VAL A 233 -6.81 11.01 0.11
CA VAL A 233 -5.55 11.34 0.76
C VAL A 233 -5.11 12.72 0.24
N PRO A 234 -5.25 13.79 1.01
CA PRO A 234 -4.91 15.14 0.56
C PRO A 234 -3.48 15.25 0.02
N PHE A 235 -3.30 16.02 -1.05
CA PHE A 235 -2.05 16.20 -1.81
C PHE A 235 -0.81 16.44 -0.93
N GLN A 236 -0.97 17.18 0.17
CA GLN A 236 0.10 17.48 1.12
C GLN A 236 0.74 16.23 1.74
N ASN A 237 0.03 15.09 1.75
CA ASN A 237 0.60 13.83 2.21
C ASN A 237 1.67 13.32 1.24
N GLY A 238 1.44 13.42 -0.08
CA GLY A 238 2.43 13.07 -1.10
C GLY A 238 3.66 13.97 -1.02
N GLU A 239 3.46 15.29 -0.87
CA GLU A 239 4.56 16.25 -0.67
C GLU A 239 5.37 15.91 0.58
N LYS A 240 4.69 15.54 1.68
CA LYS A 240 5.35 15.15 2.92
C LYS A 240 6.15 13.85 2.76
N VAL A 241 5.57 12.84 2.10
CA VAL A 241 6.28 11.58 1.80
C VAL A 241 7.53 11.88 0.96
N PHE A 242 7.38 12.65 -0.12
CA PHE A 242 8.49 13.04 -0.98
C PHE A 242 9.58 13.80 -0.23
N SER A 243 9.21 14.79 0.60
CA SER A 243 10.17 15.60 1.35
C SER A 243 11.08 14.78 2.28
N LEU A 244 10.58 13.65 2.79
CA LEU A 244 11.30 12.76 3.72
C LEU A 244 12.15 11.71 3.03
N MET A 245 11.91 11.44 1.73
CA MET A 245 12.69 10.45 0.98
C MET A 245 14.11 10.95 0.69
N THR A 246 15.08 10.02 0.72
CA THR A 246 16.45 10.26 0.24
C THR A 246 16.53 10.29 -1.27
N GLU A 247 17.58 10.90 -1.84
CA GLU A 247 17.89 10.81 -3.29
C GLU A 247 18.34 9.38 -3.67
N PRO A 248 18.16 8.97 -4.95
CA PRO A 248 17.47 9.69 -6.02
C PRO A 248 15.95 9.59 -5.88
N LYS A 249 15.24 10.69 -6.14
CA LYS A 249 13.78 10.74 -6.06
C LYS A 249 13.19 11.71 -7.09
N GLU A 250 11.97 11.41 -7.56
CA GLU A 250 11.19 12.27 -8.45
C GLU A 250 9.75 12.41 -7.94
N PHE A 251 9.12 13.55 -8.19
CA PHE A 251 7.71 13.80 -7.88
C PHE A 251 6.92 14.09 -9.16
N ILE A 252 5.85 13.35 -9.38
CA ILE A 252 4.88 13.62 -10.45
C ILE A 252 3.59 14.13 -9.83
N LYS A 253 3.37 15.43 -9.93
CA LYS A 253 2.07 16.04 -9.62
C LYS A 253 1.12 15.82 -10.79
N ILE A 254 -0.04 15.23 -10.52
CA ILE A 254 -1.10 15.04 -11.51
C ILE A 254 -2.07 16.21 -11.41
N ALA A 255 -2.03 17.12 -12.38
CA ALA A 255 -2.90 18.29 -12.42
C ALA A 255 -4.38 17.87 -12.57
N GLY A 256 -5.25 18.36 -11.69
CA GLY A 256 -6.65 17.96 -11.59
C GLY A 256 -6.84 16.48 -11.22
N GLY A 257 -5.78 15.75 -10.85
CA GLY A 257 -5.81 14.33 -10.53
C GLY A 257 -6.58 14.03 -9.25
N SER A 258 -7.38 12.96 -9.28
CA SER A 258 -8.08 12.40 -8.13
C SER A 258 -7.25 11.33 -7.45
N HIS A 259 -7.85 10.59 -6.50
CA HIS A 259 -7.20 9.51 -5.78
C HIS A 259 -6.87 8.32 -6.69
N THR A 260 -5.59 7.97 -6.83
CA THR A 260 -5.08 6.80 -7.57
C THR A 260 -5.56 6.70 -9.04
N ASP A 261 -5.87 7.81 -9.70
CA ASP A 261 -6.40 7.83 -11.07
C ASP A 261 -5.30 7.90 -12.16
N VAL A 262 -4.04 8.00 -11.78
CA VAL A 262 -2.90 8.24 -12.68
C VAL A 262 -2.83 7.28 -13.87
N PHE A 263 -3.16 6.01 -13.68
CA PHE A 263 -3.06 5.00 -14.74
C PHE A 263 -4.18 5.04 -15.77
N TYR A 264 -5.29 5.72 -15.47
CA TYR A 264 -6.45 5.84 -16.36
C TYR A 264 -6.63 7.24 -16.92
N ARG A 265 -6.08 8.23 -16.22
CA ARG A 265 -6.22 9.63 -16.56
C ARG A 265 -5.69 9.90 -17.96
N GLU A 266 -6.39 10.76 -18.70
CA GLU A 266 -6.04 11.13 -20.08
C GLU A 266 -5.77 9.90 -20.98
N LYS A 267 -6.63 8.89 -20.86
CA LYS A 267 -6.52 7.60 -21.59
C LYS A 267 -5.17 6.90 -21.35
N GLY A 268 -4.57 7.10 -20.17
CA GLY A 268 -3.32 6.46 -19.78
C GLY A 268 -2.04 7.20 -20.24
N ALA A 269 -2.12 8.48 -20.57
CA ALA A 269 -0.95 9.27 -20.99
C ALA A 269 0.21 9.22 -19.98
N TYR A 270 -0.11 9.16 -18.67
CA TYR A 270 0.90 9.05 -17.63
C TYR A 270 1.62 7.70 -17.60
N ARG A 271 1.05 6.63 -18.18
CA ARG A 271 1.71 5.31 -18.28
C ARG A 271 3.05 5.42 -19.00
N GLN A 272 3.12 6.16 -20.09
CA GLN A 272 4.36 6.35 -20.85
C GLN A 272 5.43 7.10 -20.04
N ARG A 273 5.03 8.09 -19.27
CA ARG A 273 5.96 8.81 -18.39
C ARG A 273 6.53 7.89 -17.31
N ILE A 274 5.70 7.05 -16.70
CA ILE A 274 6.10 6.07 -15.69
C ILE A 274 7.02 5.02 -16.30
N LEU A 275 6.71 4.52 -17.51
CA LEU A 275 7.57 3.58 -18.24
C LEU A 275 8.93 4.19 -18.58
N SER A 276 8.95 5.43 -19.04
CA SER A 276 10.20 6.14 -19.31
C SER A 276 11.06 6.25 -18.06
N TRP A 277 10.42 6.56 -16.91
CA TRP A 277 11.11 6.62 -15.63
C TRP A 277 11.64 5.24 -15.20
N LEU A 278 10.83 4.17 -15.33
CA LEU A 278 11.26 2.79 -15.04
C LEU A 278 12.47 2.38 -15.89
N ARG A 279 12.44 2.67 -17.20
CA ARG A 279 13.53 2.35 -18.13
C ARG A 279 14.81 3.15 -17.82
N ALA A 280 14.68 4.43 -17.49
CA ALA A 280 15.83 5.26 -17.09
C ALA A 280 16.52 4.76 -15.83
N ASN A 281 15.77 4.14 -14.92
CA ASN A 281 16.28 3.56 -13.68
C ASN A 281 16.51 2.03 -13.77
N ALA A 282 16.43 1.45 -14.98
CA ALA A 282 16.65 0.03 -15.21
C ALA A 282 18.13 -0.37 -15.18
N SER A 283 19.03 0.56 -15.45
CA SER A 283 20.47 0.31 -15.68
C SER A 283 21.33 0.59 -14.45
N GLN A 284 20.73 0.96 -13.33
CA GLN A 284 21.39 1.12 -12.04
C GLN A 284 21.15 -0.15 -11.21
#